data_57749ddfc126be929b54ea71920c4ff3
#
_entry.id   57749ddfc126be929b54ea71920c4ff3
#
_cell.length_a   1.000
_cell.length_b   1.000
_cell.length_c   1.000
_cell.angle_alpha   90.00
_cell.angle_beta   90.00
_cell.angle_gamma   90.00
#
_symmetry.space_group_name_H-M   'P 1'
#
loop_
_entity.id
_entity.type
_entity.pdbx_description
1 polymer ?
#
loop_
_entity_poly.entity_id
_entity_poly.type
_entity_poly.pdbx_seq_one_letter_code
_entity_poly.pdbx_strand_id
1 'polypeptide(L)'
;MEHTKLTELLNKVAQGEVSVEKAALELKTEPFEDLGFAKLDHHRKIRQGAAEVIYGAGKTPEQILKITEAFRKKGDNAVLITRMSQEAADLVGASLPLRYDALSRTGIVGELPEKDGNGKVVIATGGTSDLPVAEEAALTAEVLGNEVVRIYDVGVAGIHRLLAYSEDLMSAQVIVCLLYTSPSPRDGATSR
;
A
#
# COMPACT_ATOMS: atom_id res chain seq x y z
N MET A 1 16.20 8.05 -11.62
CA MET A 1 17.07 8.46 -12.76
C MET A 1 17.59 9.85 -12.45
N GLU A 2 18.88 10.09 -12.59
CA GLU A 2 19.40 11.44 -12.50
C GLU A 2 18.81 12.27 -13.65
N HIS A 3 18.38 13.49 -13.35
CA HIS A 3 17.75 14.42 -14.30
C HIS A 3 18.54 14.53 -15.62
N THR A 4 19.86 14.42 -15.53
CA THR A 4 20.81 14.45 -16.66
C THR A 4 20.58 13.30 -17.63
N LYS A 5 20.46 12.05 -17.15
CA LYS A 5 20.25 10.87 -18.00
C LYS A 5 18.89 10.86 -18.70
N LEU A 6 17.84 11.33 -18.02
CA LEU A 6 16.52 11.47 -18.62
C LEU A 6 16.56 12.50 -19.76
N THR A 7 17.19 13.63 -19.52
CA THR A 7 17.35 14.69 -20.53
C THR A 7 18.16 14.20 -21.73
N GLU A 8 19.23 13.44 -21.52
CA GLU A 8 20.02 12.83 -22.60
C GLU A 8 19.20 11.82 -23.41
N LEU A 9 18.41 10.95 -22.76
CA LEU A 9 17.56 9.99 -23.45
C LEU A 9 16.48 10.70 -24.28
N LEU A 10 15.83 11.72 -23.72
CA LEU A 10 14.84 12.52 -24.46
C LEU A 10 15.45 13.27 -25.64
N ASN A 11 16.67 13.79 -25.50
CA ASN A 11 17.41 14.42 -26.62
C ASN A 11 17.71 13.41 -27.71
N LYS A 12 18.12 12.18 -27.40
CA LYS A 12 18.32 11.10 -28.38
C LYS A 12 17.05 10.74 -29.13
N VAL A 13 15.90 10.74 -28.42
CA VAL A 13 14.60 10.54 -29.08
C VAL A 13 14.28 11.70 -29.99
N ALA A 14 14.47 12.94 -29.57
CA ALA A 14 14.25 14.13 -30.40
C ALA A 14 15.13 14.18 -31.64
N GLN A 15 16.36 13.64 -31.56
CA GLN A 15 17.32 13.54 -32.66
C GLN A 15 17.06 12.32 -33.57
N GLY A 16 16.10 11.46 -33.23
CA GLY A 16 15.78 10.25 -34.00
C GLY A 16 16.78 9.10 -33.81
N GLU A 17 17.74 9.22 -32.91
CA GLU A 17 18.74 8.18 -32.61
C GLU A 17 18.15 6.99 -31.86
N VAL A 18 17.09 7.23 -31.07
CA VAL A 18 16.38 6.21 -30.28
C VAL A 18 14.89 6.34 -30.58
N SER A 19 14.21 5.22 -30.86
CA SER A 19 12.75 5.24 -31.04
C SER A 19 12.03 5.47 -29.73
N VAL A 20 10.81 6.01 -29.80
CA VAL A 20 9.95 6.25 -28.62
C VAL A 20 9.70 4.95 -27.86
N GLU A 21 9.48 3.83 -28.58
CA GLU A 21 9.24 2.51 -27.99
C GLU A 21 10.48 2.01 -27.25
N LYS A 22 11.67 2.20 -27.83
CA LYS A 22 12.94 1.81 -27.21
C LYS A 22 13.25 2.67 -25.98
N ALA A 23 13.02 3.98 -26.07
CA ALA A 23 13.16 4.88 -24.92
C ALA A 23 12.18 4.52 -23.80
N ALA A 24 10.93 4.22 -24.13
CA ALA A 24 9.92 3.77 -23.15
C ALA A 24 10.29 2.44 -22.52
N LEU A 25 10.90 1.52 -23.28
CA LEU A 25 11.40 0.25 -22.73
C LEU A 25 12.59 0.48 -21.78
N GLU A 26 13.54 1.34 -22.18
CA GLU A 26 14.70 1.71 -21.37
C GLU A 26 14.28 2.37 -20.07
N LEU A 27 13.30 3.28 -20.12
CA LEU A 27 12.69 3.89 -18.95
C LEU A 27 11.95 2.88 -18.05
N LYS A 28 11.37 1.83 -18.62
CA LYS A 28 10.73 0.74 -17.86
C LYS A 28 11.72 -0.22 -17.21
N THR A 29 12.91 -0.35 -17.75
CA THR A 29 13.93 -1.32 -17.32
C THR A 29 15.05 -0.70 -16.50
N GLU A 30 15.05 0.64 -16.30
CA GLU A 30 16.09 1.36 -15.59
C GLU A 30 16.16 1.11 -14.08
N PRO A 31 17.33 1.43 -13.46
CA PRO A 31 17.90 0.59 -12.42
C PRO A 31 17.13 0.65 -11.10
N PHE A 32 16.95 -0.52 -10.53
CA PHE A 32 16.71 -0.69 -9.12
C PHE A 32 17.93 -0.18 -8.32
N GLU A 33 17.70 0.39 -7.15
CA GLU A 33 18.76 0.66 -6.18
C GLU A 33 19.11 -0.62 -5.46
N ASP A 34 20.37 -1.03 -5.56
CA ASP A 34 20.84 -2.23 -4.88
C ASP A 34 21.43 -1.85 -3.51
N LEU A 35 20.75 -2.23 -2.44
CA LEU A 35 21.20 -2.06 -1.06
C LEU A 35 22.05 -3.26 -0.59
N GLY A 36 22.40 -4.19 -1.48
CA GLY A 36 23.11 -5.42 -1.18
C GLY A 36 22.21 -6.56 -0.68
N PHE A 37 21.23 -6.25 0.16
CA PHE A 37 20.24 -7.18 0.70
C PHE A 37 18.84 -6.99 0.11
N ALA A 38 18.58 -5.89 -0.57
CA ALA A 38 17.31 -5.57 -1.21
C ALA A 38 17.54 -4.78 -2.50
N LYS A 39 16.69 -5.00 -3.50
CA LYS A 39 16.66 -4.25 -4.75
C LYS A 39 15.37 -3.43 -4.77
N LEU A 40 15.50 -2.11 -4.78
CA LEU A 40 14.38 -1.19 -4.68
C LEU A 40 13.97 -0.72 -6.07
N ASP A 41 12.70 -0.93 -6.42
CA ASP A 41 12.11 -0.47 -7.68
C ASP A 41 11.45 0.91 -7.47
N HIS A 42 12.16 1.97 -7.78
CA HIS A 42 11.67 3.34 -7.62
C HIS A 42 10.70 3.79 -8.71
N HIS A 43 10.46 2.99 -9.75
CA HIS A 43 9.57 3.32 -10.86
C HIS A 43 8.14 2.80 -10.68
N ARG A 44 7.86 2.09 -9.58
CA ARG A 44 6.54 1.51 -9.32
C ARG A 44 5.43 2.57 -9.30
N LYS A 45 5.68 3.73 -8.69
CA LYS A 45 4.74 4.86 -8.67
C LYS A 45 4.40 5.36 -10.07
N ILE A 46 5.39 5.45 -10.97
CA ILE A 46 5.20 5.87 -12.36
C ILE A 46 4.44 4.81 -13.17
N ARG A 47 4.67 3.52 -12.87
CA ARG A 47 4.04 2.41 -13.60
C ARG A 47 2.67 2.04 -13.06
N GLN A 48 2.44 2.15 -11.77
CA GLN A 48 1.25 1.64 -11.08
C GLN A 48 0.46 2.72 -10.33
N GLY A 49 0.98 3.96 -10.25
CA GLY A 49 0.33 5.06 -9.53
C GLY A 49 0.24 4.86 -8.00
N ALA A 50 0.82 3.78 -7.47
CA ALA A 50 0.68 3.40 -6.07
C ALA A 50 1.93 3.75 -5.26
N ALA A 51 1.74 4.12 -4.00
CA ALA A 51 2.82 4.28 -3.03
C ALA A 51 3.58 2.97 -2.83
N GLU A 52 4.86 3.07 -2.43
CA GLU A 52 5.66 1.88 -2.14
C GLU A 52 5.19 1.20 -0.85
N VAL A 53 5.18 -0.13 -0.92
CA VAL A 53 4.80 -0.99 0.20
C VAL A 53 5.97 -1.89 0.57
N ILE A 54 6.42 -1.78 1.81
CA ILE A 54 7.44 -2.65 2.40
C ILE A 54 6.74 -3.78 3.15
N TYR A 55 6.92 -5.00 2.71
CA TYR A 55 6.49 -6.17 3.48
C TYR A 55 7.53 -6.47 4.56
N GLY A 56 7.22 -6.15 5.81
CA GLY A 56 8.16 -6.20 6.94
C GLY A 56 8.41 -7.60 7.50
N ALA A 57 7.53 -8.59 7.24
CA ALA A 57 7.74 -9.94 7.76
C ALA A 57 9.05 -10.55 7.24
N GLY A 58 9.85 -11.05 8.15
CA GLY A 58 11.16 -11.66 7.83
C GLY A 58 12.29 -10.68 7.55
N LYS A 59 12.04 -9.36 7.66
CA LYS A 59 13.10 -8.34 7.60
C LYS A 59 13.55 -7.95 9.00
N THR A 60 14.84 -7.63 9.15
CA THR A 60 15.32 -7.06 10.40
C THR A 60 14.92 -5.58 10.54
N PRO A 61 14.85 -5.03 11.76
CA PRO A 61 14.57 -3.61 11.97
C PRO A 61 15.46 -2.67 11.14
N GLU A 62 16.76 -2.99 11.05
CA GLU A 62 17.74 -2.20 10.30
C GLU A 62 17.50 -2.27 8.78
N GLN A 63 17.05 -3.42 8.28
CA GLN A 63 16.68 -3.57 6.87
C GLN A 63 15.47 -2.70 6.53
N ILE A 64 14.44 -2.71 7.40
CA ILE A 64 13.24 -1.90 7.23
C ILE A 64 13.61 -0.40 7.25
N LEU A 65 14.42 0.03 8.21
CA LEU A 65 14.88 1.42 8.31
C LEU A 65 15.60 1.86 7.03
N LYS A 66 16.62 1.10 6.59
CA LYS A 66 17.41 1.43 5.39
C LYS A 66 16.56 1.50 4.12
N ILE A 67 15.62 0.57 3.94
CA ILE A 67 14.70 0.59 2.79
C ILE A 67 13.81 1.83 2.84
N THR A 68 13.26 2.14 4.01
CA THR A 68 12.39 3.31 4.21
C THR A 68 13.13 4.62 3.95
N GLU A 69 14.36 4.74 4.45
CA GLU A 69 15.22 5.91 4.18
C GLU A 69 15.51 6.08 2.69
N ALA A 70 15.78 4.98 1.97
CA ALA A 70 16.07 5.03 0.54
C ALA A 70 14.85 5.54 -0.27
N PHE A 71 13.64 5.07 0.04
CA PHE A 71 12.41 5.58 -0.57
C PHE A 71 12.17 7.06 -0.23
N ARG A 72 12.35 7.45 1.02
CA ARG A 72 12.17 8.85 1.45
C ARG A 72 13.16 9.80 0.79
N LYS A 73 14.42 9.41 0.61
CA LYS A 73 15.45 10.21 -0.07
C LYS A 73 15.09 10.49 -1.53
N LYS A 74 14.33 9.61 -2.18
CA LYS A 74 13.91 9.79 -3.59
C LYS A 74 12.59 10.54 -3.76
N GLY A 75 12.00 11.00 -2.66
CA GLY A 75 10.84 11.89 -2.70
C GLY A 75 9.50 11.17 -2.65
N ASP A 76 9.45 9.93 -2.18
CA ASP A 76 8.18 9.29 -1.88
C ASP A 76 7.51 9.99 -0.70
N ASN A 77 6.28 10.47 -0.92
CA ASN A 77 5.53 11.24 0.09
C ASN A 77 5.12 10.36 1.27
N ALA A 78 4.71 9.12 1.00
CA ALA A 78 4.36 8.14 2.02
C ALA A 78 4.96 6.77 1.67
N VAL A 79 5.43 6.06 2.70
CA VAL A 79 5.90 4.67 2.61
C VAL A 79 5.09 3.84 3.58
N LEU A 80 4.40 2.83 3.06
CA LEU A 80 3.62 1.88 3.86
C LEU A 80 4.50 0.69 4.22
N ILE A 81 4.46 0.27 5.48
CA ILE A 81 5.19 -0.90 5.99
C ILE A 81 4.18 -1.83 6.64
N THR A 82 3.93 -2.99 6.06
CA THR A 82 3.03 -3.99 6.63
C THR A 82 3.80 -5.06 7.39
N ARG A 83 3.14 -5.75 8.33
CA ARG A 83 3.76 -6.79 9.17
C ARG A 83 5.01 -6.31 9.92
N MET A 84 5.02 -5.05 10.31
CA MET A 84 6.12 -4.42 11.05
C MET A 84 6.15 -4.90 12.50
N SER A 85 7.32 -5.28 13.01
CA SER A 85 7.48 -5.61 14.43
C SER A 85 7.55 -4.33 15.29
N GLN A 86 7.27 -4.44 16.59
CA GLN A 86 7.41 -3.31 17.51
C GLN A 86 8.85 -2.80 17.55
N GLU A 87 9.84 -3.69 17.55
CA GLU A 87 11.26 -3.32 17.52
C GLU A 87 11.62 -2.51 16.28
N ALA A 88 11.08 -2.91 15.12
CA ALA A 88 11.27 -2.14 13.89
C ALA A 88 10.55 -0.78 13.96
N ALA A 89 9.38 -0.72 14.58
CA ALA A 89 8.65 0.53 14.76
C ALA A 89 9.41 1.50 15.69
N ASP A 90 9.99 1.00 16.76
CA ASP A 90 10.79 1.80 17.70
C ASP A 90 12.05 2.35 17.00
N LEU A 91 12.75 1.51 16.21
CA LEU A 91 13.95 1.93 15.49
C LEU A 91 13.64 2.94 14.39
N VAL A 92 12.62 2.69 13.58
CA VAL A 92 12.21 3.60 12.50
C VAL A 92 11.68 4.90 13.06
N GLY A 93 10.85 4.84 14.12
CA GLY A 93 10.27 6.01 14.77
C GLY A 93 11.29 6.92 15.46
N ALA A 94 12.45 6.37 15.87
CA ALA A 94 13.55 7.17 16.39
C ALA A 94 14.25 8.04 15.31
N SER A 95 14.14 7.65 14.03
CA SER A 95 14.84 8.28 12.91
C SER A 95 13.92 9.03 11.94
N LEU A 96 12.68 8.58 11.80
CA LEU A 96 11.73 9.07 10.81
C LEU A 96 10.35 9.32 11.43
N PRO A 97 9.54 10.25 10.88
CA PRO A 97 8.19 10.52 11.36
C PRO A 97 7.26 9.32 11.04
N LEU A 98 7.24 8.35 11.94
CA LEU A 98 6.46 7.13 11.81
C LEU A 98 5.12 7.25 12.54
N ARG A 99 4.02 6.95 11.86
CA ARG A 99 2.74 6.57 12.44
C ARG A 99 2.65 5.05 12.46
N TYR A 100 2.61 4.45 13.64
CA TYR A 100 2.53 2.99 13.80
C TYR A 100 1.22 2.58 14.44
N ASP A 101 0.52 1.64 13.81
CA ASP A 101 -0.63 0.95 14.39
C ASP A 101 -0.21 -0.45 14.86
N ALA A 102 -0.21 -0.64 16.17
CA ALA A 102 0.23 -1.89 16.79
C ALA A 102 -0.75 -3.05 16.54
N LEU A 103 -2.05 -2.74 16.34
CA LEU A 103 -3.07 -3.75 16.10
C LEU A 103 -2.86 -4.45 14.75
N SER A 104 -2.71 -3.71 13.69
CA SER A 104 -2.45 -4.22 12.34
C SER A 104 -0.99 -4.48 12.07
N ARG A 105 -0.09 -4.02 12.95
CA ARG A 105 1.36 -4.02 12.75
C ARG A 105 1.77 -3.29 11.46
N THR A 106 1.13 -2.15 11.23
CA THR A 106 1.31 -1.35 10.03
C THR A 106 1.96 -0.02 10.39
N GLY A 107 3.03 0.33 9.70
CA GLY A 107 3.71 1.61 9.81
C GLY A 107 3.52 2.48 8.57
N ILE A 108 3.35 3.78 8.76
CA ILE A 108 3.31 4.76 7.67
C ILE A 108 4.34 5.83 7.98
N VAL A 109 5.30 6.02 7.09
CA VAL A 109 6.32 7.05 7.19
C VAL A 109 6.06 8.13 6.15
N GLY A 110 5.88 9.37 6.61
CA GLY A 110 5.55 10.52 5.77
C GLY A 110 4.09 10.91 5.84
N GLU A 111 3.68 11.80 4.94
CA GLU A 111 2.32 12.34 4.89
C GLU A 111 1.43 11.52 3.97
N LEU A 112 0.18 11.32 4.41
CA LEU A 112 -0.83 10.68 3.56
C LEU A 112 -1.11 11.58 2.34
N PRO A 113 -1.34 10.99 1.16
CA PRO A 113 -1.74 11.76 -0.01
C PRO A 113 -3.12 12.38 0.19
N GLU A 114 -3.44 13.38 -0.63
CA GLU A 114 -4.81 13.89 -0.73
C GLU A 114 -5.75 12.76 -1.14
N LYS A 115 -7.00 12.84 -0.65
CA LYS A 115 -8.04 11.87 -0.99
C LYS A 115 -8.62 12.23 -2.36
N ASP A 116 -7.99 11.75 -3.41
CA ASP A 116 -8.35 12.00 -4.80
C ASP A 116 -9.07 10.80 -5.47
N GLY A 117 -9.32 9.74 -4.71
CA GLY A 117 -10.07 8.57 -5.15
C GLY A 117 -11.53 8.87 -5.46
N ASN A 118 -12.09 8.20 -6.48
CA ASN A 118 -13.50 8.31 -6.84
C ASN A 118 -14.38 7.52 -5.85
N GLY A 119 -14.98 8.23 -4.89
CA GLY A 119 -15.85 7.65 -3.88
C GLY A 119 -15.09 7.07 -2.68
N LYS A 120 -15.78 6.23 -1.90
CA LYS A 120 -15.25 5.69 -0.66
C LYS A 120 -15.03 4.18 -0.69
N VAL A 121 -14.05 3.73 0.07
CA VAL A 121 -13.78 2.32 0.35
C VAL A 121 -14.34 1.99 1.73
N VAL A 122 -15.23 1.03 1.81
CA VAL A 122 -15.75 0.51 3.08
C VAL A 122 -14.95 -0.74 3.48
N ILE A 123 -14.47 -0.77 4.72
CA ILE A 123 -13.84 -1.95 5.32
C ILE A 123 -14.80 -2.49 6.39
N ALA A 124 -15.31 -3.69 6.18
CA ALA A 124 -16.29 -4.30 7.08
C ALA A 124 -15.80 -5.61 7.70
N THR A 125 -16.00 -5.79 9.03
CA THR A 125 -15.66 -7.03 9.72
C THR A 125 -16.87 -7.67 10.39
N GLY A 126 -16.89 -9.00 10.44
CA GLY A 126 -17.88 -9.77 11.18
C GLY A 126 -17.64 -9.82 12.68
N GLY A 127 -16.39 -9.79 13.09
CA GLY A 127 -16.00 -9.84 14.50
C GLY A 127 -14.69 -9.12 14.78
N THR A 128 -14.33 -9.09 16.05
CA THR A 128 -13.13 -8.36 16.52
C THR A 128 -11.83 -9.07 16.20
N SER A 129 -11.85 -10.37 15.91
CA SER A 129 -10.67 -11.15 15.50
C SER A 129 -10.09 -10.72 14.17
N ASP A 130 -10.91 -10.09 13.32
CA ASP A 130 -10.52 -9.67 11.97
C ASP A 130 -9.96 -8.24 11.95
N LEU A 131 -10.06 -7.50 13.08
CA LEU A 131 -9.62 -6.10 13.17
C LEU A 131 -8.17 -5.87 12.72
N PRO A 132 -7.18 -6.75 13.05
CA PRO A 132 -5.81 -6.52 12.57
C PRO A 132 -5.69 -6.49 11.06
N VAL A 133 -6.42 -7.36 10.37
CA VAL A 133 -6.42 -7.43 8.90
C VAL A 133 -7.23 -6.28 8.30
N ALA A 134 -8.33 -5.91 8.95
CA ALA A 134 -9.17 -4.79 8.55
C ALA A 134 -8.42 -3.46 8.63
N GLU A 135 -7.68 -3.21 9.71
CA GLU A 135 -6.86 -2.00 9.85
C GLU A 135 -5.69 -1.98 8.86
N GLU A 136 -5.03 -3.11 8.59
CA GLU A 136 -4.02 -3.19 7.52
C GLU A 136 -4.63 -2.78 6.17
N ALA A 137 -5.82 -3.28 5.84
CA ALA A 137 -6.52 -2.93 4.61
C ALA A 137 -6.95 -1.45 4.58
N ALA A 138 -7.47 -0.94 5.70
CA ALA A 138 -7.90 0.46 5.82
C ALA A 138 -6.73 1.43 5.66
N LEU A 139 -5.63 1.21 6.36
CA LEU A 139 -4.42 2.03 6.28
C LEU A 139 -3.78 1.95 4.88
N THR A 140 -3.84 0.77 4.24
CA THR A 140 -3.38 0.60 2.86
C THR A 140 -4.21 1.45 1.90
N ALA A 141 -5.54 1.43 2.02
CA ALA A 141 -6.42 2.23 1.18
C ALA A 141 -6.22 3.74 1.41
N GLU A 142 -5.99 4.19 2.66
CA GLU A 142 -5.67 5.58 2.98
C GLU A 142 -4.35 6.03 2.34
N VAL A 143 -3.30 5.21 2.39
CA VAL A 143 -2.00 5.51 1.75
C VAL A 143 -2.12 5.58 0.23
N LEU A 144 -3.11 4.90 -0.34
CA LEU A 144 -3.44 4.96 -1.77
C LEU A 144 -4.36 6.14 -2.14
N GLY A 145 -4.63 7.08 -1.22
CA GLY A 145 -5.40 8.30 -1.49
C GLY A 145 -6.92 8.10 -1.48
N ASN A 146 -7.42 7.03 -0.85
CA ASN A 146 -8.86 6.78 -0.78
C ASN A 146 -9.47 7.31 0.52
N GLU A 147 -10.74 7.71 0.44
CA GLU A 147 -11.59 7.88 1.61
C GLU A 147 -11.98 6.50 2.14
N VAL A 148 -11.77 6.25 3.44
CA VAL A 148 -12.03 4.96 4.07
C VAL A 148 -13.06 5.09 5.17
N VAL A 149 -14.09 4.24 5.12
CA VAL A 149 -15.10 4.08 6.16
C VAL A 149 -14.92 2.71 6.82
N ARG A 150 -14.74 2.69 8.13
CA ARG A 150 -14.55 1.50 8.94
C ARG A 150 -15.87 1.07 9.59
N ILE A 151 -16.33 -0.14 9.29
CA ILE A 151 -17.57 -0.72 9.81
C ILE A 151 -17.22 -2.05 10.49
N TYR A 152 -17.03 -2.02 11.80
CA TYR A 152 -16.51 -3.15 12.53
C TYR A 152 -17.58 -3.84 13.39
N ASP A 153 -17.40 -5.14 13.63
CA ASP A 153 -18.28 -6.00 14.44
C ASP A 153 -19.74 -6.00 13.95
N VAL A 154 -19.95 -6.10 12.65
CA VAL A 154 -21.27 -6.14 12.00
C VAL A 154 -21.61 -7.52 11.46
N GLY A 155 -21.17 -8.58 12.14
CA GLY A 155 -21.45 -9.96 11.74
C GLY A 155 -22.93 -10.28 11.60
N VAL A 156 -23.26 -11.20 10.72
CA VAL A 156 -24.63 -11.56 10.33
C VAL A 156 -25.49 -12.10 11.48
N ALA A 157 -24.90 -12.56 12.56
CA ALA A 157 -25.61 -12.93 13.79
C ALA A 157 -26.40 -11.74 14.40
N GLY A 158 -26.00 -10.50 14.07
CA GLY A 158 -26.69 -9.28 14.46
C GLY A 158 -26.96 -8.40 13.24
N ILE A 159 -27.73 -8.89 12.29
CA ILE A 159 -27.98 -8.24 10.99
C ILE A 159 -28.41 -6.76 11.09
N HIS A 160 -29.10 -6.39 12.16
CA HIS A 160 -29.52 -5.02 12.42
C HIS A 160 -28.33 -4.06 12.61
N ARG A 161 -27.17 -4.55 13.06
CA ARG A 161 -25.93 -3.78 13.16
C ARG A 161 -25.41 -3.42 11.76
N LEU A 162 -25.43 -4.38 10.84
CA LEU A 162 -25.03 -4.16 9.46
C LEU A 162 -26.00 -3.21 8.75
N LEU A 163 -27.31 -3.37 8.96
CA LEU A 163 -28.32 -2.53 8.33
C LEU A 163 -28.25 -1.05 8.79
N ALA A 164 -27.72 -0.80 9.99
CA ALA A 164 -27.50 0.59 10.46
C ALA A 164 -26.48 1.36 9.58
N TYR A 165 -25.63 0.65 8.85
CA TYR A 165 -24.63 1.24 7.93
C TYR A 165 -25.02 1.07 6.46
N SER A 166 -26.31 0.84 6.17
CA SER A 166 -26.79 0.59 4.80
C SER A 166 -26.45 1.72 3.83
N GLU A 167 -26.52 2.98 4.27
CA GLU A 167 -26.18 4.14 3.44
C GLU A 167 -24.69 4.13 3.04
N ASP A 168 -23.80 3.84 3.97
CA ASP A 168 -22.35 3.74 3.69
C ASP A 168 -22.05 2.59 2.75
N LEU A 169 -22.69 1.44 2.96
CA LEU A 169 -22.50 0.25 2.12
C LEU A 169 -23.01 0.49 0.69
N MET A 170 -24.19 1.11 0.54
CA MET A 170 -24.79 1.34 -0.77
C MET A 170 -24.08 2.43 -1.58
N SER A 171 -23.42 3.39 -0.91
CA SER A 171 -22.67 4.47 -1.55
C SER A 171 -21.17 4.17 -1.75
N ALA A 172 -20.68 3.01 -1.27
CA ALA A 172 -19.31 2.60 -1.43
C ALA A 172 -19.00 2.23 -2.90
N GLN A 173 -17.81 2.65 -3.37
CA GLN A 173 -17.26 2.18 -4.65
C GLN A 173 -16.63 0.78 -4.52
N VAL A 174 -16.02 0.52 -3.36
CA VAL A 174 -15.39 -0.76 -3.04
C VAL A 174 -15.75 -1.13 -1.60
N ILE A 175 -16.09 -2.40 -1.39
CA ILE A 175 -16.28 -2.96 -0.06
C ILE A 175 -15.27 -4.10 0.13
N VAL A 176 -14.39 -3.93 1.11
CA VAL A 176 -13.50 -5.00 1.60
C VAL A 176 -14.20 -5.66 2.78
N CYS A 177 -14.65 -6.88 2.56
CA CYS A 177 -15.49 -7.61 3.53
C CYS A 177 -14.68 -8.74 4.18
N LEU A 178 -14.46 -8.63 5.48
CA LEU A 178 -13.83 -9.64 6.34
C LEU A 178 -14.89 -10.28 7.24
N LEU A 179 -16.00 -10.66 6.63
CA LEU A 179 -17.14 -11.32 7.29
C LEU A 179 -16.96 -12.83 7.15
N TYR A 180 -16.09 -13.41 7.97
CA TYR A 180 -15.92 -14.86 8.01
C TYR A 180 -17.08 -15.52 8.73
N THR A 181 -18.02 -16.15 8.01
CA THR A 181 -19.06 -16.96 8.65
C THR A 181 -19.58 -18.13 7.85
N SER A 182 -19.28 -18.25 6.57
CA SER A 182 -19.57 -19.49 5.82
C SER A 182 -18.64 -19.55 4.62
N PRO A 183 -18.08 -20.71 4.29
CA PRO A 183 -17.50 -20.87 2.97
C PRO A 183 -18.57 -20.47 1.94
N SER A 184 -18.22 -19.54 1.03
CA SER A 184 -19.09 -19.25 -0.10
C SER A 184 -19.48 -20.58 -0.76
N PRO A 185 -20.72 -20.75 -1.23
CA PRO A 185 -21.09 -21.95 -1.99
C PRO A 185 -20.16 -22.24 -3.17
N ARG A 186 -19.37 -21.25 -3.59
CA ARG A 186 -18.32 -21.39 -4.63
C ARG A 186 -16.99 -21.91 -4.08
N ASP A 187 -16.69 -21.72 -2.80
CA ASP A 187 -15.41 -22.18 -2.23
C ASP A 187 -15.36 -23.71 -2.05
N GLY A 188 -16.52 -24.36 -1.97
CA GLY A 188 -16.65 -25.82 -1.97
C GLY A 188 -16.61 -26.48 -3.36
N ALA A 189 -16.68 -25.70 -4.44
CA ALA A 189 -16.75 -26.24 -5.80
C ALA A 189 -15.36 -26.42 -6.47
N THR A 190 -14.29 -25.89 -5.86
CA THR A 190 -12.92 -25.96 -6.41
C THR A 190 -12.06 -27.06 -5.82
N SER A 191 -12.61 -27.91 -4.95
CA SER A 191 -11.92 -29.02 -4.30
C SER A 191 -12.44 -30.39 -4.77
N ARG A 192 -12.57 -30.60 -6.08
CA ARG A 192 -12.71 -31.96 -6.66
C ARG A 192 -12.06 -32.02 -8.02
#